data_4251a459dbb642e495eaff524f41e06d
#
_entry.id   4251a459dbb642e495eaff524f41e06d
#
_cell.length_a   1.000
_cell.length_b   1.000
_cell.length_c   1.000
_cell.angle_alpha   90.00
_cell.angle_beta   90.00
_cell.angle_gamma   90.00
#
_symmetry.space_group_name_H-M   'P 1'
#
loop_
_entity.id
_entity.type
_entity.pdbx_description
1 polymer ?
#
loop_
_entity_poly.entity_id
_entity_poly.type
_entity_poly.pdbx_seq_one_letter_code
_entity_poly.pdbx_strand_id
1 'polypeptide(L)'
;MAEKQTAASDKLKALQAAMAKIDKEYGKGAIMKLGEENIENVPVIPTGSLGLNYALGVGGYPKGRIIEIYGPESSGKTTLAIHAMAEVQKNGGIAAIIDAEHAFDRFYAEKLGVNIAELLIAQPDSGEQALDIADELIRSAAVDLIVIDSVAALTPKAEIAGEMGDNKVGLQARLMSQALRKMTASVNKTGTTVIFINQLREKIGVMFGNPETTTGGNALKFYASVRLDIRRTGQIKEGDAIKGNQVRVKVVKNKVAPPFKKAEFDLMFNEGISKIGEILDFAVATEVIKKSGSFFSYGDTKLGQGRDKVKEVLKENPDLCDELEVKIGEKVKELGLETVMDKIGK
;
A
#
# COMPACT_ATOMS: atom_id res chain seq x y z
N MET A 1 -44.73 31.89 1.83
CA MET A 1 -43.31 31.79 1.37
C MET A 1 -42.35 32.50 2.31
N ALA A 2 -42.68 33.65 2.87
CA ALA A 2 -41.81 34.42 3.79
C ALA A 2 -41.47 33.69 5.11
N GLU A 3 -42.40 32.98 5.74
CA GLU A 3 -42.16 32.26 7.01
C GLU A 3 -41.19 31.05 6.85
N LYS A 4 -41.15 30.38 5.69
CA LYS A 4 -40.18 29.32 5.40
C LYS A 4 -38.77 29.88 5.18
N GLN A 5 -38.63 31.09 4.64
CA GLN A 5 -37.33 31.76 4.43
C GLN A 5 -36.75 32.28 5.75
N THR A 6 -37.56 32.83 6.66
CA THR A 6 -37.11 33.23 7.99
C THR A 6 -36.67 32.06 8.84
N ALA A 7 -37.40 30.95 8.87
CA ALA A 7 -37.01 29.75 9.61
C ALA A 7 -35.71 29.10 9.08
N ALA A 8 -35.45 29.16 7.77
CA ALA A 8 -34.19 28.71 7.19
C ALA A 8 -33.00 29.61 7.56
N SER A 9 -33.20 30.92 7.58
CA SER A 9 -32.20 31.92 8.02
C SER A 9 -31.82 31.73 9.50
N ASP A 10 -32.80 31.49 10.36
CA ASP A 10 -32.57 31.29 11.78
C ASP A 10 -31.85 29.97 12.09
N LYS A 11 -32.15 28.92 11.34
CA LYS A 11 -31.38 27.63 11.40
C LYS A 11 -29.92 27.84 10.99
N LEU A 12 -29.68 28.61 9.95
CA LEU A 12 -28.30 28.87 9.46
C LEU A 12 -27.49 29.68 10.51
N LYS A 13 -28.09 30.68 11.14
CA LYS A 13 -27.46 31.46 12.21
C LYS A 13 -27.16 30.56 13.44
N ALA A 14 -28.10 29.72 13.84
CA ALA A 14 -27.89 28.78 14.93
C ALA A 14 -26.77 27.80 14.63
N LEU A 15 -26.68 27.27 13.39
CA LEU A 15 -25.59 26.39 12.96
C LEU A 15 -24.23 27.12 12.99
N GLN A 16 -24.14 28.35 12.49
CA GLN A 16 -22.91 29.13 12.52
C GLN A 16 -22.44 29.41 13.96
N ALA A 17 -23.37 29.71 14.86
CA ALA A 17 -23.06 29.91 16.27
C ALA A 17 -22.57 28.60 16.95
N ALA A 18 -23.17 27.48 16.60
CA ALA A 18 -22.72 26.15 17.09
C ALA A 18 -21.32 25.81 16.56
N MET A 19 -21.04 26.04 15.28
CA MET A 19 -19.71 25.82 14.68
C MET A 19 -18.66 26.70 15.35
N ALA A 20 -18.94 27.99 15.54
CA ALA A 20 -18.03 28.93 16.22
C ALA A 20 -17.73 28.50 17.68
N LYS A 21 -18.72 27.94 18.38
CA LYS A 21 -18.53 27.41 19.74
C LYS A 21 -17.64 26.16 19.73
N ILE A 22 -17.86 25.24 18.78
CA ILE A 22 -17.06 24.03 18.60
C ILE A 22 -15.61 24.41 18.28
N ASP A 23 -15.37 25.34 17.34
CA ASP A 23 -14.01 25.80 16.99
C ASP A 23 -13.29 26.46 18.16
N LYS A 24 -14.03 27.15 19.03
CA LYS A 24 -13.48 27.79 20.25
C LYS A 24 -13.11 26.75 21.31
N GLU A 25 -13.90 25.69 21.44
CA GLU A 25 -13.73 24.67 22.49
C GLU A 25 -12.73 23.57 22.08
N TYR A 26 -12.74 23.16 20.81
CA TYR A 26 -11.96 22.02 20.30
C TYR A 26 -10.86 22.40 19.32
N GLY A 27 -10.74 23.69 18.95
CA GLY A 27 -9.77 24.22 18.00
C GLY A 27 -10.36 24.41 16.59
N LYS A 28 -9.75 25.33 15.81
CA LYS A 28 -10.16 25.59 14.43
C LYS A 28 -10.08 24.34 13.57
N GLY A 29 -11.13 24.07 12.79
CA GLY A 29 -11.22 22.88 11.94
C GLY A 29 -11.76 21.64 12.65
N ALA A 30 -12.23 21.75 13.92
CA ALA A 30 -12.90 20.66 14.62
C ALA A 30 -14.21 20.24 13.93
N ILE A 31 -14.84 21.18 13.22
CA ILE A 31 -15.99 20.94 12.34
C ILE A 31 -15.83 21.77 11.07
N MET A 32 -16.09 21.17 9.90
CA MET A 32 -15.98 21.82 8.60
C MET A 32 -17.10 21.37 7.67
N LYS A 33 -17.40 22.18 6.66
CA LYS A 33 -18.27 21.76 5.58
C LYS A 33 -17.45 21.16 4.46
N LEU A 34 -17.70 19.90 4.09
CA LEU A 34 -16.96 19.16 3.05
C LEU A 34 -16.94 19.87 1.66
N GLY A 35 -17.86 20.79 1.39
CA GLY A 35 -17.91 21.53 0.11
C GLY A 35 -17.08 22.82 0.09
N GLU A 36 -16.49 23.23 1.20
CA GLU A 36 -15.65 24.45 1.29
C GLU A 36 -14.15 24.13 1.11
N GLU A 37 -13.74 22.89 1.22
CA GLU A 37 -12.40 22.43 0.83
C GLU A 37 -12.40 22.00 -0.63
N ASN A 38 -11.43 22.49 -1.40
CA ASN A 38 -11.05 21.84 -2.65
C ASN A 38 -10.78 20.37 -2.31
N ILE A 39 -11.42 19.44 -3.02
CA ILE A 39 -11.08 18.02 -2.96
C ILE A 39 -9.68 17.92 -3.55
N GLU A 40 -8.67 18.26 -2.74
CA GLU A 40 -7.29 18.08 -3.09
C GLU A 40 -7.03 16.59 -3.26
N ASN A 41 -6.20 16.25 -4.24
CA ASN A 41 -5.75 14.90 -4.47
C ASN A 41 -5.24 14.30 -3.14
N VAL A 42 -5.74 13.13 -2.78
CA VAL A 42 -5.28 12.40 -1.59
C VAL A 42 -3.77 12.22 -1.70
N PRO A 43 -2.95 12.77 -0.77
CA PRO A 43 -1.51 12.59 -0.84
C PRO A 43 -1.18 11.10 -0.69
N VAL A 44 -0.23 10.62 -1.49
CA VAL A 44 0.09 9.20 -1.58
C VAL A 44 1.60 8.94 -1.52
N ILE A 45 1.94 7.71 -1.18
CA ILE A 45 3.26 7.10 -1.36
C ILE A 45 3.15 6.16 -2.56
N PRO A 46 3.94 6.33 -3.63
CA PRO A 46 3.96 5.40 -4.74
C PRO A 46 4.28 3.97 -4.27
N THR A 47 3.69 2.97 -4.93
CA THR A 47 3.88 1.57 -4.52
C THR A 47 5.12 0.92 -5.13
N GLY A 48 5.75 1.58 -6.11
CA GLY A 48 6.77 1.00 -6.97
C GLY A 48 6.19 0.24 -8.18
N SER A 49 4.89 -0.10 -8.17
CA SER A 49 4.17 -0.73 -9.27
C SER A 49 3.19 0.23 -9.91
N LEU A 50 3.31 0.42 -11.24
CA LEU A 50 2.40 1.26 -12.01
C LEU A 50 0.96 0.73 -11.95
N GLY A 51 0.80 -0.59 -12.14
CA GLY A 51 -0.50 -1.25 -12.09
C GLY A 51 -1.16 -1.15 -10.72
N LEU A 52 -0.39 -1.31 -9.64
CA LEU A 52 -0.94 -1.19 -8.28
C LEU A 52 -1.31 0.26 -7.95
N ASN A 53 -0.53 1.24 -8.41
CA ASN A 53 -0.88 2.65 -8.27
C ASN A 53 -2.24 2.96 -8.91
N TYR A 54 -2.51 2.45 -10.11
CA TYR A 54 -3.82 2.58 -10.76
C TYR A 54 -4.91 1.79 -10.06
N ALA A 55 -4.62 0.57 -9.58
CA ALA A 55 -5.60 -0.25 -8.88
C ALA A 55 -6.05 0.38 -7.55
N LEU A 56 -5.17 1.10 -6.87
CA LEU A 56 -5.50 1.88 -5.67
C LEU A 56 -6.38 3.10 -5.96
N GLY A 57 -6.42 3.57 -7.22
CA GLY A 57 -7.32 4.62 -7.69
C GLY A 57 -6.92 6.06 -7.32
N VAL A 58 -5.97 6.23 -6.41
CA VAL A 58 -5.42 7.53 -5.98
C VAL A 58 -3.94 7.69 -6.33
N GLY A 59 -3.33 6.70 -6.99
CA GLY A 59 -1.94 6.77 -7.46
C GLY A 59 -0.91 6.19 -6.49
N GLY A 60 -1.32 5.57 -5.39
CA GLY A 60 -0.40 4.96 -4.42
C GLY A 60 -1.06 4.65 -3.08
N TYR A 61 -0.25 4.35 -2.09
CA TYR A 61 -0.71 4.19 -0.70
C TYR A 61 -1.12 5.54 -0.12
N PRO A 62 -2.38 5.71 0.36
CA PRO A 62 -2.83 6.98 0.90
C PRO A 62 -2.05 7.35 2.18
N LYS A 63 -1.49 8.56 2.23
CA LYS A 63 -0.80 9.09 3.43
C LYS A 63 -1.77 9.26 4.59
N GLY A 64 -1.25 9.12 5.81
CA GLY A 64 -2.04 9.26 7.01
C GLY A 64 -3.07 8.13 7.21
N ARG A 65 -2.80 6.93 6.69
CA ARG A 65 -3.71 5.78 6.75
C ARG A 65 -3.00 4.51 7.22
N ILE A 66 -3.80 3.62 7.78
CA ILE A 66 -3.39 2.26 8.09
C ILE A 66 -3.71 1.37 6.89
N ILE A 67 -2.71 0.58 6.47
CA ILE A 67 -2.75 -0.32 5.33
C ILE A 67 -2.39 -1.71 5.82
N GLU A 68 -3.08 -2.73 5.35
CA GLU A 68 -2.73 -4.13 5.56
C GLU A 68 -2.35 -4.77 4.24
N ILE A 69 -1.16 -5.37 4.19
CA ILE A 69 -0.69 -6.24 3.09
C ILE A 69 -0.64 -7.65 3.63
N TYR A 70 -1.42 -8.56 3.06
CA TYR A 70 -1.48 -9.94 3.51
C TYR A 70 -1.47 -10.93 2.34
N GLY A 71 -1.05 -12.15 2.62
CA GLY A 71 -0.97 -13.23 1.64
C GLY A 71 -0.19 -14.41 2.17
N PRO A 72 -0.07 -15.48 1.37
CA PRO A 72 0.75 -16.64 1.69
C PRO A 72 2.21 -16.27 1.93
N GLU A 73 2.96 -17.19 2.50
CA GLU A 73 4.41 -17.07 2.61
C GLU A 73 5.05 -16.93 1.21
N SER A 74 6.16 -16.18 1.13
CA SER A 74 6.90 -15.94 -0.11
C SER A 74 6.07 -15.34 -1.27
N SER A 75 4.97 -14.66 -0.97
CA SER A 75 4.12 -14.00 -1.98
C SER A 75 4.61 -12.61 -2.39
N GLY A 76 5.60 -12.03 -1.69
CA GLY A 76 6.15 -10.69 -1.97
C GLY A 76 5.62 -9.56 -1.07
N LYS A 77 5.01 -9.87 0.08
CA LYS A 77 4.50 -8.87 1.05
C LYS A 77 5.57 -7.87 1.48
N THR A 78 6.68 -8.39 2.01
CA THR A 78 7.84 -7.60 2.44
C THR A 78 8.45 -6.82 1.28
N THR A 79 8.53 -7.41 0.09
CA THR A 79 9.01 -6.72 -1.12
C THR A 79 8.19 -5.48 -1.46
N LEU A 80 6.85 -5.56 -1.40
CA LEU A 80 5.98 -4.39 -1.60
C LEU A 80 6.23 -3.30 -0.56
N ALA A 81 6.43 -3.68 0.71
CA ALA A 81 6.72 -2.72 1.77
C ALA A 81 8.11 -2.08 1.61
N ILE A 82 9.11 -2.85 1.17
CA ILE A 82 10.46 -2.34 0.88
C ILE A 82 10.40 -1.31 -0.26
N HIS A 83 9.66 -1.57 -1.33
CA HIS A 83 9.47 -0.58 -2.41
C HIS A 83 8.79 0.69 -1.89
N ALA A 84 7.80 0.57 -1.01
CA ALA A 84 7.18 1.75 -0.40
C ALA A 84 8.18 2.58 0.42
N MET A 85 9.09 1.93 1.19
CA MET A 85 10.16 2.62 1.92
C MET A 85 11.13 3.33 0.98
N ALA A 86 11.55 2.67 -0.10
CA ALA A 86 12.42 3.26 -1.13
C ALA A 86 11.76 4.49 -1.78
N GLU A 87 10.48 4.41 -2.14
CA GLU A 87 9.74 5.52 -2.73
C GLU A 87 9.56 6.71 -1.76
N VAL A 88 9.38 6.44 -0.46
CA VAL A 88 9.35 7.51 0.58
C VAL A 88 10.69 8.22 0.63
N GLN A 89 11.80 7.50 0.76
CA GLN A 89 13.13 8.08 0.84
C GLN A 89 13.53 8.83 -0.43
N LYS A 90 13.18 8.30 -1.61
CA LYS A 90 13.40 8.97 -2.90
C LYS A 90 12.72 10.34 -2.97
N ASN A 91 11.59 10.50 -2.29
CA ASN A 91 10.87 11.77 -2.19
C ASN A 91 11.27 12.61 -0.98
N GLY A 92 12.40 12.31 -0.34
CA GLY A 92 12.93 13.04 0.81
C GLY A 92 12.23 12.80 2.13
N GLY A 93 11.37 11.76 2.22
CA GLY A 93 10.68 11.37 3.43
C GLY A 93 11.47 10.36 4.28
N ILE A 94 11.01 10.16 5.51
CA ILE A 94 11.62 9.26 6.49
C ILE A 94 10.79 7.98 6.59
N ALA A 95 11.47 6.83 6.45
CA ALA A 95 10.89 5.50 6.59
C ALA A 95 11.45 4.78 7.83
N ALA A 96 10.57 4.01 8.48
CA ALA A 96 10.93 3.14 9.60
C ALA A 96 10.38 1.73 9.36
N ILE A 97 11.13 0.72 9.82
CA ILE A 97 10.66 -0.67 9.89
C ILE A 97 10.76 -1.20 11.31
N ILE A 98 9.69 -1.82 11.77
CA ILE A 98 9.62 -2.58 13.02
C ILE A 98 9.64 -4.06 12.61
N ASP A 99 10.83 -4.65 12.69
CA ASP A 99 11.11 -6.03 12.28
C ASP A 99 10.88 -6.97 13.48
N ALA A 100 9.64 -7.38 13.67
CA ALA A 100 9.26 -8.30 14.73
C ALA A 100 9.61 -9.78 14.41
N GLU A 101 9.91 -10.10 13.16
CA GLU A 101 10.38 -11.43 12.75
C GLU A 101 11.91 -11.59 12.87
N HIS A 102 12.64 -10.49 13.09
CA HIS A 102 14.12 -10.46 13.12
C HIS A 102 14.77 -11.02 11.84
N ALA A 103 14.14 -10.78 10.69
CA ALA A 103 14.48 -11.37 9.40
C ALA A 103 14.70 -10.34 8.28
N PHE A 104 14.85 -9.06 8.62
CA PHE A 104 15.03 -8.01 7.62
C PHE A 104 16.36 -8.14 6.88
N ASP A 105 16.28 -8.34 5.56
CA ASP A 105 17.44 -8.41 4.66
C ASP A 105 17.82 -7.02 4.14
N ARG A 106 18.84 -6.42 4.78
CA ARG A 106 19.36 -5.10 4.42
C ARG A 106 19.96 -5.06 3.01
N PHE A 107 20.60 -6.16 2.56
CA PHE A 107 21.21 -6.20 1.22
C PHE A 107 20.15 -6.26 0.12
N TYR A 108 19.08 -6.98 0.37
CA TYR A 108 17.95 -7.00 -0.54
C TYR A 108 17.24 -5.63 -0.57
N ALA A 109 17.03 -5.00 0.57
CA ALA A 109 16.42 -3.68 0.66
C ALA A 109 17.26 -2.61 -0.08
N GLU A 110 18.58 -2.62 0.06
CA GLU A 110 19.50 -1.74 -0.65
C GLU A 110 19.40 -1.93 -2.17
N LYS A 111 19.32 -3.18 -2.66
CA LYS A 111 19.11 -3.48 -4.08
C LYS A 111 17.78 -2.94 -4.62
N LEU A 112 16.76 -2.86 -3.78
CA LEU A 112 15.46 -2.29 -4.13
C LEU A 112 15.41 -0.75 -4.01
N GLY A 113 16.54 -0.11 -3.68
CA GLY A 113 16.68 1.34 -3.64
C GLY A 113 16.48 1.99 -2.27
N VAL A 114 16.42 1.20 -1.20
CA VAL A 114 16.37 1.75 0.17
C VAL A 114 17.75 2.26 0.57
N ASN A 115 17.82 3.51 1.02
CA ASN A 115 19.00 4.04 1.69
C ASN A 115 19.07 3.49 3.12
N ILE A 116 19.90 2.47 3.31
CA ILE A 116 20.03 1.77 4.59
C ILE A 116 20.61 2.67 5.68
N ALA A 117 21.43 3.65 5.32
CA ALA A 117 22.03 4.57 6.29
C ALA A 117 21.00 5.50 6.95
N GLU A 118 19.87 5.75 6.29
CA GLU A 118 18.79 6.62 6.78
C GLU A 118 17.53 5.84 7.20
N LEU A 119 17.53 4.52 7.03
CA LEU A 119 16.39 3.69 7.44
C LEU A 119 16.39 3.49 8.96
N LEU A 120 15.29 3.86 9.61
CA LEU A 120 15.09 3.54 11.02
C LEU A 120 14.62 2.08 11.15
N ILE A 121 15.33 1.29 11.97
CA ILE A 121 14.96 -0.09 12.25
C ILE A 121 14.83 -0.33 13.76
N ALA A 122 13.76 -1.01 14.16
CA ALA A 122 13.56 -1.50 15.52
C ALA A 122 13.29 -3.00 15.48
N GLN A 123 13.88 -3.75 16.41
CA GLN A 123 13.68 -5.19 16.58
C GLN A 123 13.20 -5.46 18.02
N PRO A 124 11.90 -5.35 18.25
CA PRO A 124 11.29 -5.45 19.57
C PRO A 124 11.22 -6.90 20.08
N ASP A 125 11.32 -7.08 21.40
CA ASP A 125 11.18 -8.37 22.05
C ASP A 125 9.71 -8.79 22.28
N SER A 126 8.76 -7.87 22.14
CA SER A 126 7.33 -8.14 22.38
C SER A 126 6.42 -7.28 21.50
N GLY A 127 5.18 -7.72 21.33
CA GLY A 127 4.17 -6.99 20.58
C GLY A 127 3.83 -5.63 21.18
N GLU A 128 3.79 -5.52 22.52
CA GLU A 128 3.60 -4.24 23.22
C GLU A 128 4.73 -3.25 22.87
N GLN A 129 5.99 -3.70 22.96
CA GLN A 129 7.14 -2.85 22.63
C GLN A 129 7.11 -2.40 21.16
N ALA A 130 6.80 -3.31 20.24
CA ALA A 130 6.66 -2.98 18.82
C ALA A 130 5.64 -1.87 18.58
N LEU A 131 4.44 -2.00 19.18
CA LEU A 131 3.34 -1.08 18.98
C LEU A 131 3.53 0.25 19.75
N ASP A 132 4.22 0.24 20.89
CA ASP A 132 4.60 1.45 21.61
C ASP A 132 5.66 2.26 20.81
N ILE A 133 6.67 1.60 20.23
CA ILE A 133 7.64 2.26 19.32
C ILE A 133 6.91 2.88 18.12
N ALA A 134 5.98 2.14 17.50
CA ALA A 134 5.17 2.68 16.40
C ALA A 134 4.37 3.92 16.81
N ASP A 135 3.71 3.89 17.98
CA ASP A 135 2.91 5.01 18.49
C ASP A 135 3.78 6.27 18.75
N GLU A 136 4.98 6.10 19.32
CA GLU A 136 5.92 7.21 19.55
C GLU A 136 6.42 7.81 18.22
N LEU A 137 6.77 6.97 17.25
CA LEU A 137 7.17 7.45 15.91
C LEU A 137 6.03 8.20 15.21
N ILE A 138 4.79 7.70 15.30
CA ILE A 138 3.60 8.39 14.75
C ILE A 138 3.42 9.75 15.43
N ARG A 139 3.50 9.80 16.75
CA ARG A 139 3.29 11.04 17.52
C ARG A 139 4.34 12.10 17.26
N SER A 140 5.55 11.68 16.89
CA SER A 140 6.62 12.63 16.53
C SER A 140 6.28 13.46 15.30
N ALA A 141 5.36 12.98 14.45
CA ALA A 141 5.00 13.54 13.14
C ALA A 141 6.20 13.74 12.18
N ALA A 142 7.33 13.08 12.47
CA ALA A 142 8.55 13.18 11.67
C ALA A 142 8.73 12.03 10.69
N VAL A 143 7.96 10.94 10.84
CA VAL A 143 8.10 9.72 10.02
C VAL A 143 6.93 9.64 9.05
N ASP A 144 7.23 9.49 7.74
CA ASP A 144 6.21 9.40 6.69
C ASP A 144 5.62 7.99 6.57
N LEU A 145 6.46 6.96 6.77
CA LEU A 145 6.08 5.56 6.63
C LEU A 145 6.66 4.70 7.74
N ILE A 146 5.81 3.91 8.38
CA ILE A 146 6.21 2.86 9.31
C ILE A 146 5.71 1.53 8.75
N VAL A 147 6.62 0.56 8.62
CA VAL A 147 6.31 -0.83 8.26
C VAL A 147 6.42 -1.69 9.51
N ILE A 148 5.43 -2.55 9.77
CA ILE A 148 5.45 -3.54 10.84
C ILE A 148 5.45 -4.92 10.20
N ASP A 149 6.56 -5.63 10.29
CA ASP A 149 6.76 -6.97 9.71
C ASP A 149 7.09 -8.00 10.80
N SER A 150 6.17 -8.86 11.19
CA SER A 150 4.78 -8.95 10.79
C SER A 150 3.83 -9.00 12.00
N VAL A 151 2.52 -8.80 11.75
CA VAL A 151 1.49 -8.94 12.83
C VAL A 151 1.57 -10.31 13.50
N ALA A 152 1.90 -11.37 12.73
CA ALA A 152 2.00 -12.73 13.26
C ALA A 152 3.07 -12.88 14.35
N ALA A 153 4.13 -12.07 14.30
CA ALA A 153 5.25 -12.08 15.24
C ALA A 153 5.05 -11.17 16.47
N LEU A 154 3.97 -10.36 16.50
CA LEU A 154 3.66 -9.50 17.64
C LEU A 154 3.15 -10.32 18.83
N THR A 155 4.07 -11.00 19.51
CA THR A 155 3.76 -11.83 20.67
C THR A 155 3.56 -10.97 21.92
N PRO A 156 2.40 -11.06 22.62
CA PRO A 156 2.18 -10.33 23.86
C PRO A 156 3.16 -10.72 24.97
N LYS A 157 3.60 -9.75 25.79
CA LYS A 157 4.49 -9.99 26.95
C LYS A 157 3.97 -11.08 27.88
N ALA A 158 2.65 -11.11 28.12
CA ALA A 158 2.02 -12.13 28.96
C ALA A 158 2.10 -13.55 28.36
N GLU A 159 2.21 -13.66 27.04
CA GLU A 159 2.42 -14.94 26.35
C GLU A 159 3.89 -15.36 26.47
N ILE A 160 4.83 -14.43 26.32
CA ILE A 160 6.27 -14.67 26.45
C ILE A 160 6.62 -15.11 27.88
N ALA A 161 5.99 -14.48 28.90
CA ALA A 161 6.23 -14.80 30.31
C ALA A 161 5.54 -16.08 30.79
N GLY A 162 4.72 -16.73 29.96
CA GLY A 162 4.01 -17.97 30.28
C GLY A 162 4.87 -19.21 30.08
N GLU A 163 4.35 -20.35 30.54
CA GLU A 163 4.97 -21.64 30.29
C GLU A 163 4.61 -22.19 28.88
N MET A 164 5.47 -23.03 28.32
CA MET A 164 5.19 -23.71 27.07
C MET A 164 3.95 -24.59 27.21
N GLY A 165 2.94 -24.36 26.37
CA GLY A 165 1.66 -25.08 26.42
C GLY A 165 0.52 -24.31 27.09
N ASP A 166 0.78 -23.16 27.69
CA ASP A 166 -0.27 -22.27 28.22
C ASP A 166 -1.24 -21.83 27.13
N ASN A 167 -2.54 -22.02 27.36
CA ASN A 167 -3.55 -21.60 26.41
C ASN A 167 -3.96 -20.14 26.70
N LYS A 168 -3.34 -19.19 25.98
CA LYS A 168 -3.58 -17.74 26.13
C LYS A 168 -4.34 -17.16 24.93
N VAL A 169 -5.50 -17.74 24.65
CA VAL A 169 -6.35 -17.36 23.50
C VAL A 169 -6.72 -15.88 23.52
N GLY A 170 -6.53 -15.21 22.40
CA GLY A 170 -7.03 -13.86 22.14
C GLY A 170 -6.20 -12.71 22.68
N LEU A 171 -5.05 -12.95 23.34
CA LEU A 171 -4.19 -11.87 23.85
C LEU A 171 -3.69 -10.96 22.71
N GLN A 172 -3.19 -11.54 21.63
CA GLN A 172 -2.72 -10.78 20.46
C GLN A 172 -3.86 -9.96 19.83
N ALA A 173 -5.08 -10.51 19.73
CA ALA A 173 -6.22 -9.79 19.18
C ALA A 173 -6.65 -8.60 20.08
N ARG A 174 -6.54 -8.71 21.40
CA ARG A 174 -6.77 -7.61 22.35
C ARG A 174 -5.72 -6.53 22.22
N LEU A 175 -4.44 -6.91 22.16
CA LEU A 175 -3.30 -6.01 21.95
C LEU A 175 -3.48 -5.21 20.65
N MET A 176 -3.75 -5.88 19.54
CA MET A 176 -4.00 -5.23 18.25
C MET A 176 -5.20 -4.28 18.30
N SER A 177 -6.31 -4.68 18.94
CA SER A 177 -7.49 -3.84 19.08
C SER A 177 -7.21 -2.57 19.87
N GLN A 178 -6.44 -2.66 20.95
CA GLN A 178 -6.05 -1.53 21.78
C GLN A 178 -5.13 -0.58 21.02
N ALA A 179 -4.08 -1.10 20.39
CA ALA A 179 -3.11 -0.33 19.65
C ALA A 179 -3.75 0.42 18.46
N LEU A 180 -4.53 -0.28 17.64
CA LEU A 180 -5.17 0.33 16.46
C LEU A 180 -6.17 1.43 16.86
N ARG A 181 -6.88 1.26 17.96
CA ARG A 181 -7.78 2.30 18.51
C ARG A 181 -7.00 3.55 18.88
N LYS A 182 -5.83 3.39 19.50
CA LYS A 182 -4.95 4.49 19.94
C LYS A 182 -4.29 5.19 18.72
N MET A 183 -3.74 4.41 17.79
CA MET A 183 -2.96 4.93 16.67
C MET A 183 -3.79 5.56 15.54
N THR A 184 -5.02 5.10 15.29
CA THR A 184 -5.81 5.53 14.11
C THR A 184 -6.01 7.04 14.03
N ALA A 185 -6.32 7.69 15.15
CA ALA A 185 -6.50 9.14 15.18
C ALA A 185 -5.17 9.89 14.97
N SER A 186 -4.10 9.39 15.58
CA SER A 186 -2.76 9.98 15.45
C SER A 186 -2.21 9.85 14.04
N VAL A 187 -2.32 8.69 13.42
CA VAL A 187 -1.92 8.39 12.03
C VAL A 187 -2.54 9.40 11.05
N ASN A 188 -3.85 9.64 11.17
CA ASN A 188 -4.53 10.60 10.29
C ASN A 188 -4.05 12.03 10.53
N LYS A 189 -3.87 12.41 11.81
CA LYS A 189 -3.49 13.78 12.20
C LYS A 189 -2.05 14.12 11.81
N THR A 190 -1.12 13.17 11.92
CA THR A 190 0.31 13.39 11.62
C THR A 190 0.65 13.19 10.16
N GLY A 191 -0.23 12.55 9.37
CA GLY A 191 0.05 12.19 7.99
C GLY A 191 0.95 10.96 7.84
N THR A 192 1.38 10.32 8.94
CA THR A 192 2.19 9.10 8.93
C THR A 192 1.40 7.93 8.36
N THR A 193 1.95 7.19 7.44
CA THR A 193 1.36 5.96 6.90
C THR A 193 1.89 4.75 7.65
N VAL A 194 1.01 3.81 8.01
CA VAL A 194 1.44 2.57 8.68
C VAL A 194 1.03 1.37 7.84
N ILE A 195 2.00 0.58 7.40
CA ILE A 195 1.79 -0.68 6.69
C ILE A 195 2.00 -1.84 7.66
N PHE A 196 0.96 -2.63 7.88
CA PHE A 196 1.02 -3.89 8.58
C PHE A 196 1.16 -5.04 7.58
N ILE A 197 2.23 -5.79 7.66
CA ILE A 197 2.36 -7.06 6.94
C ILE A 197 1.70 -8.15 7.78
N ASN A 198 0.89 -8.99 7.14
CA ASN A 198 0.14 -10.03 7.83
C ASN A 198 0.22 -11.36 7.10
N GLN A 199 0.14 -12.44 7.85
CA GLN A 199 0.15 -13.80 7.33
C GLN A 199 -1.27 -14.36 7.28
N LEU A 200 -1.51 -15.26 6.35
CA LEU A 200 -2.74 -16.05 6.28
C LEU A 200 -2.63 -17.28 7.17
N ARG A 201 -3.76 -17.61 7.78
CA ARG A 201 -3.97 -18.85 8.53
C ARG A 201 -5.28 -19.46 8.08
N GLU A 202 -5.39 -20.76 8.18
CA GLU A 202 -6.62 -21.49 7.90
C GLU A 202 -7.38 -21.75 9.18
N LYS A 203 -8.68 -21.48 9.17
CA LYS A 203 -9.58 -21.84 10.26
C LYS A 203 -9.91 -23.32 10.17
N ILE A 204 -9.59 -24.05 11.22
CA ILE A 204 -9.93 -25.47 11.33
C ILE A 204 -11.46 -25.62 11.42
N GLY A 205 -12.05 -26.57 10.69
CA GLY A 205 -13.47 -26.93 10.76
C GLY A 205 -14.41 -26.10 9.89
N VAL A 206 -13.91 -25.22 9.03
CA VAL A 206 -14.75 -24.49 8.06
C VAL A 206 -14.99 -25.37 6.83
N MET A 207 -16.17 -26.00 6.76
CA MET A 207 -16.54 -26.88 5.63
C MET A 207 -17.11 -26.05 4.44
N PHE A 208 -17.66 -24.87 4.68
CA PHE A 208 -18.24 -24.01 3.65
C PHE A 208 -17.75 -22.57 3.79
N GLY A 209 -17.50 -21.89 2.66
CA GLY A 209 -16.97 -20.54 2.61
C GLY A 209 -15.45 -20.47 2.56
N ASN A 210 -14.88 -19.29 2.80
CA ASN A 210 -13.43 -19.09 2.79
C ASN A 210 -12.82 -19.38 4.18
N PRO A 211 -11.99 -20.42 4.33
CA PRO A 211 -11.33 -20.76 5.60
C PRO A 211 -10.19 -19.78 5.95
N GLU A 212 -9.68 -19.03 4.96
CA GLU A 212 -8.54 -18.14 5.19
C GLU A 212 -8.87 -16.97 6.11
N THR A 213 -7.99 -16.70 7.05
CA THR A 213 -8.05 -15.54 7.94
C THR A 213 -6.66 -14.98 8.19
N THR A 214 -6.57 -13.70 8.55
CA THR A 214 -5.32 -13.06 8.96
C THR A 214 -5.12 -13.18 10.47
N THR A 215 -3.87 -13.13 10.94
CA THR A 215 -3.52 -13.15 12.37
C THR A 215 -3.89 -11.82 13.05
N GLY A 216 -3.86 -11.76 14.40
CA GLY A 216 -4.14 -10.55 15.17
C GLY A 216 -5.63 -10.20 15.30
N GLY A 217 -6.53 -11.14 14.99
CA GLY A 217 -7.98 -10.96 15.13
C GLY A 217 -8.62 -10.12 14.03
N ASN A 218 -9.75 -9.48 14.35
CA ASN A 218 -10.53 -8.72 13.35
C ASN A 218 -10.24 -7.21 13.33
N ALA A 219 -9.54 -6.68 14.33
CA ALA A 219 -9.39 -5.23 14.48
C ALA A 219 -8.76 -4.57 13.25
N LEU A 220 -7.68 -5.14 12.73
CA LEU A 220 -6.98 -4.60 11.56
C LEU A 220 -7.88 -4.56 10.31
N LYS A 221 -8.77 -5.56 10.14
CA LYS A 221 -9.76 -5.58 9.04
C LYS A 221 -10.70 -4.37 9.07
N PHE A 222 -11.04 -3.87 10.27
CA PHE A 222 -11.89 -2.69 10.43
C PHE A 222 -11.11 -1.38 10.32
N TYR A 223 -9.96 -1.29 11.00
CA TYR A 223 -9.17 -0.06 11.07
C TYR A 223 -8.40 0.26 9.79
N ALA A 224 -7.89 -0.74 9.06
CA ALA A 224 -7.21 -0.50 7.80
C ALA A 224 -8.10 0.23 6.79
N SER A 225 -7.55 1.28 6.19
CA SER A 225 -8.20 2.02 5.09
C SER A 225 -8.06 1.29 3.75
N VAL A 226 -6.93 0.60 3.57
CA VAL A 226 -6.63 -0.22 2.40
C VAL A 226 -6.21 -1.60 2.87
N ARG A 227 -6.69 -2.65 2.20
CA ARG A 227 -6.26 -4.04 2.40
C ARG A 227 -5.91 -4.67 1.07
N LEU A 228 -4.71 -5.22 0.99
CA LEU A 228 -4.14 -5.83 -0.21
C LEU A 228 -3.91 -7.33 0.03
N ASP A 229 -4.51 -8.15 -0.81
CA ASP A 229 -4.26 -9.59 -0.89
C ASP A 229 -3.26 -9.86 -2.01
N ILE A 230 -2.04 -10.26 -1.67
CA ILE A 230 -0.99 -10.59 -2.64
C ILE A 230 -0.82 -12.10 -2.78
N ARG A 231 -0.85 -12.58 -4.02
CA ARG A 231 -0.74 -14.00 -4.37
C ARG A 231 0.27 -14.20 -5.49
N ARG A 232 1.09 -15.23 -5.38
CA ARG A 232 1.89 -15.72 -6.49
C ARG A 232 0.97 -16.46 -7.47
N THR A 233 1.05 -16.09 -8.75
CA THR A 233 0.25 -16.70 -9.84
C THR A 233 1.09 -17.58 -10.75
N GLY A 234 2.41 -17.35 -10.83
CA GLY A 234 3.33 -18.10 -11.68
C GLY A 234 4.79 -17.92 -11.28
N GLN A 235 5.67 -18.57 -12.01
CA GLN A 235 7.11 -18.42 -11.90
C GLN A 235 7.68 -17.88 -13.22
N ILE A 236 8.66 -17.01 -13.11
CA ILE A 236 9.40 -16.47 -14.26
C ILE A 236 10.69 -17.27 -14.35
N LYS A 237 10.91 -17.92 -15.50
CA LYS A 237 12.07 -18.75 -15.76
C LYS A 237 12.90 -18.20 -16.93
N GLU A 238 14.19 -18.36 -16.83
CA GLU A 238 15.15 -18.14 -17.92
C GLU A 238 15.97 -19.41 -18.07
N GLY A 239 15.65 -20.22 -19.10
CA GLY A 239 16.10 -21.61 -19.18
C GLY A 239 15.56 -22.42 -18.01
N ASP A 240 16.44 -23.09 -17.27
CA ASP A 240 16.08 -23.85 -16.06
C ASP A 240 16.10 -23.03 -14.77
N ALA A 241 16.62 -21.79 -14.82
CA ALA A 241 16.74 -20.93 -13.65
C ALA A 241 15.45 -20.16 -13.38
N ILE A 242 14.96 -20.18 -12.13
CA ILE A 242 13.85 -19.34 -11.70
C ILE A 242 14.41 -17.95 -11.34
N LYS A 243 13.96 -16.91 -12.05
CA LYS A 243 14.42 -15.53 -11.89
C LYS A 243 13.47 -14.66 -11.07
N GLY A 244 12.23 -15.08 -10.94
CA GLY A 244 11.21 -14.32 -10.23
C GLY A 244 9.87 -15.03 -10.18
N ASN A 245 8.89 -14.30 -9.68
CA ASN A 245 7.50 -14.75 -9.58
C ASN A 245 6.57 -13.74 -10.26
N GLN A 246 5.55 -14.24 -10.92
CA GLN A 246 4.39 -13.43 -11.26
C GLN A 246 3.47 -13.34 -10.06
N VAL A 247 3.03 -12.14 -9.73
CA VAL A 247 2.15 -11.89 -8.60
C VAL A 247 0.91 -11.13 -9.00
N ARG A 248 -0.16 -11.41 -8.28
CA ARG A 248 -1.41 -10.66 -8.34
C ARG A 248 -1.67 -10.01 -6.99
N VAL A 249 -1.95 -8.72 -7.00
CA VAL A 249 -2.39 -7.95 -5.83
C VAL A 249 -3.85 -7.56 -6.04
N LYS A 250 -4.73 -7.98 -5.14
CA LYS A 250 -6.14 -7.59 -5.13
C LYS A 250 -6.38 -6.55 -4.04
N VAL A 251 -6.97 -5.43 -4.41
CA VAL A 251 -7.43 -4.40 -3.48
C VAL A 251 -8.76 -4.86 -2.87
N VAL A 252 -8.70 -5.52 -1.71
CA VAL A 252 -9.89 -6.14 -1.09
C VAL A 252 -10.75 -5.12 -0.35
N LYS A 253 -10.10 -4.08 0.18
CA LYS A 253 -10.75 -2.95 0.86
C LYS A 253 -10.05 -1.66 0.47
N ASN A 254 -10.83 -0.63 0.21
CA ASN A 254 -10.32 0.71 -0.06
C ASN A 254 -11.34 1.75 0.40
N LYS A 255 -10.92 2.68 1.27
CA LYS A 255 -11.77 3.76 1.77
C LYS A 255 -11.57 5.08 1.01
N VAL A 256 -10.61 5.14 0.08
CA VAL A 256 -10.27 6.36 -0.68
C VAL A 256 -10.62 6.27 -2.17
N ALA A 257 -10.93 5.07 -2.65
CA ALA A 257 -11.38 4.82 -4.03
C ALA A 257 -12.20 3.52 -4.10
N PRO A 258 -12.87 3.20 -5.22
CA PRO A 258 -13.58 1.94 -5.40
C PRO A 258 -12.65 0.72 -5.23
N PRO A 259 -13.00 -0.26 -4.39
CA PRO A 259 -12.21 -1.47 -4.15
C PRO A 259 -12.36 -2.50 -5.27
N PHE A 260 -11.75 -3.68 -5.07
CA PHE A 260 -11.82 -4.92 -5.85
C PHE A 260 -11.05 -4.91 -7.17
N LYS A 261 -10.34 -3.84 -7.48
CA LYS A 261 -9.40 -3.82 -8.59
C LYS A 261 -8.20 -4.73 -8.31
N LYS A 262 -7.53 -5.16 -9.38
CA LYS A 262 -6.37 -6.04 -9.32
C LYS A 262 -5.22 -5.41 -10.08
N ALA A 263 -4.00 -5.73 -9.66
CA ALA A 263 -2.77 -5.47 -10.41
C ALA A 263 -2.01 -6.79 -10.52
N GLU A 264 -1.39 -7.03 -11.67
CA GLU A 264 -0.52 -8.18 -11.91
C GLU A 264 0.81 -7.65 -12.44
N PHE A 265 1.91 -8.14 -11.87
CA PHE A 265 3.26 -7.73 -12.24
C PHE A 265 4.30 -8.77 -11.88
N ASP A 266 5.48 -8.62 -12.47
CA ASP A 266 6.62 -9.48 -12.23
C ASP A 266 7.40 -9.01 -11.00
N LEU A 267 7.67 -9.92 -10.05
CA LEU A 267 8.61 -9.75 -8.94
C LEU A 267 9.89 -10.51 -9.25
N MET A 268 10.95 -9.80 -9.61
CA MET A 268 12.26 -10.37 -9.88
C MET A 268 13.08 -10.49 -8.60
N PHE A 269 13.81 -11.60 -8.39
CA PHE A 269 14.53 -11.87 -7.15
C PHE A 269 15.64 -10.85 -6.82
N ASN A 270 16.18 -10.19 -7.83
CA ASN A 270 17.27 -9.22 -7.64
C ASN A 270 16.83 -7.75 -7.81
N GLU A 271 15.65 -7.49 -8.38
CA GLU A 271 15.17 -6.15 -8.76
C GLU A 271 13.85 -5.79 -8.08
N GLY A 272 13.19 -6.76 -7.40
CA GLY A 272 11.85 -6.56 -6.89
C GLY A 272 10.83 -6.39 -8.01
N ILE A 273 9.99 -5.36 -7.92
CA ILE A 273 8.97 -5.05 -8.93
C ILE A 273 9.64 -4.65 -10.24
N SER A 274 9.30 -5.34 -11.34
CA SER A 274 9.81 -5.04 -12.68
C SER A 274 9.09 -3.83 -13.27
N LYS A 275 9.42 -2.61 -12.79
CA LYS A 275 8.79 -1.36 -13.24
C LYS A 275 8.87 -1.19 -14.76
N ILE A 276 10.03 -1.45 -15.35
CA ILE A 276 10.23 -1.37 -16.81
C ILE A 276 9.34 -2.39 -17.56
N GLY A 277 9.14 -3.57 -16.97
CA GLY A 277 8.23 -4.57 -17.51
C GLY A 277 6.80 -4.07 -17.52
N GLU A 278 6.33 -3.46 -16.43
CA GLU A 278 5.00 -2.87 -16.35
C GLU A 278 4.82 -1.72 -17.34
N ILE A 279 5.79 -0.79 -17.44
CA ILE A 279 5.74 0.31 -18.42
C ILE A 279 5.55 -0.25 -19.83
N LEU A 280 6.33 -1.26 -20.22
CA LEU A 280 6.20 -1.88 -21.54
C LEU A 280 4.83 -2.52 -21.73
N ASP A 281 4.35 -3.29 -20.77
CA ASP A 281 3.08 -4.01 -20.88
C ASP A 281 1.90 -3.03 -20.95
N PHE A 282 1.90 -1.99 -20.12
CA PHE A 282 0.90 -0.92 -20.15
C PHE A 282 0.98 -0.11 -21.45
N ALA A 283 2.18 0.23 -21.93
CA ALA A 283 2.37 0.97 -23.18
C ALA A 283 1.84 0.20 -24.38
N VAL A 284 2.03 -1.12 -24.41
CA VAL A 284 1.48 -1.99 -25.46
C VAL A 284 -0.04 -2.09 -25.33
N ALA A 285 -0.57 -2.33 -24.13
CA ALA A 285 -2.01 -2.47 -23.89
C ALA A 285 -2.80 -1.18 -24.20
N THR A 286 -2.16 -0.02 -24.00
CA THR A 286 -2.72 1.31 -24.33
C THR A 286 -2.40 1.78 -25.74
N GLU A 287 -1.69 0.97 -26.54
CA GLU A 287 -1.28 1.27 -27.91
C GLU A 287 -0.35 2.49 -28.03
N VAL A 288 0.25 2.94 -26.92
CA VAL A 288 1.33 3.95 -26.91
C VAL A 288 2.57 3.39 -27.56
N ILE A 289 2.92 2.13 -27.27
CA ILE A 289 3.90 1.34 -28.03
C ILE A 289 3.15 0.38 -28.93
N LYS A 290 3.45 0.42 -30.22
CA LYS A 290 2.88 -0.51 -31.21
C LYS A 290 3.69 -1.80 -31.24
N LYS A 291 2.99 -2.95 -31.10
CA LYS A 291 3.58 -4.29 -31.23
C LYS A 291 3.08 -4.93 -32.52
N SER A 292 4.01 -5.31 -33.38
CA SER A 292 3.73 -6.04 -34.65
C SER A 292 4.57 -7.31 -34.68
N GLY A 293 3.93 -8.46 -34.40
CA GLY A 293 4.64 -9.71 -34.17
C GLY A 293 5.61 -9.59 -33.00
N SER A 294 6.91 -9.78 -33.24
CA SER A 294 7.97 -9.62 -32.24
C SER A 294 8.59 -8.22 -32.19
N PHE A 295 8.18 -7.30 -33.07
CA PHE A 295 8.75 -5.97 -33.14
C PHE A 295 7.93 -4.94 -32.37
N PHE A 296 8.64 -4.02 -31.72
CA PHE A 296 8.05 -2.94 -30.92
C PHE A 296 8.52 -1.59 -31.50
N SER A 297 7.60 -0.63 -31.57
CA SER A 297 7.88 0.73 -32.06
C SER A 297 7.14 1.78 -31.25
N TYR A 298 7.77 2.93 -31.06
CA TYR A 298 7.20 4.12 -30.45
C TYR A 298 7.26 5.27 -31.44
N GLY A 299 6.11 5.76 -31.88
CA GLY A 299 6.04 6.65 -33.04
C GLY A 299 6.67 6.00 -34.27
N ASP A 300 7.65 6.69 -34.87
CA ASP A 300 8.43 6.21 -36.03
C ASP A 300 9.71 5.47 -35.62
N THR A 301 10.03 5.43 -34.32
CA THR A 301 11.25 4.82 -33.80
C THR A 301 11.04 3.34 -33.48
N LYS A 302 11.88 2.47 -34.04
CA LYS A 302 11.92 1.05 -33.70
C LYS A 302 12.67 0.86 -32.38
N LEU A 303 12.01 0.30 -31.36
CA LEU A 303 12.61 0.02 -30.05
C LEU A 303 13.39 -1.31 -30.04
N GLY A 304 12.94 -2.30 -30.83
CA GLY A 304 13.64 -3.58 -30.91
C GLY A 304 12.75 -4.75 -31.25
N GLN A 305 13.36 -5.95 -31.26
CA GLN A 305 12.70 -7.22 -31.47
C GLN A 305 12.77 -8.05 -30.18
N GLY A 306 11.63 -8.48 -29.68
CA GLY A 306 11.50 -9.24 -28.43
C GLY A 306 11.38 -8.33 -27.19
N ARG A 307 10.64 -8.83 -26.18
CA ARG A 307 10.31 -8.11 -24.94
C ARG A 307 11.56 -7.72 -24.15
N ASP A 308 12.54 -8.63 -24.03
CA ASP A 308 13.71 -8.42 -23.19
C ASP A 308 14.62 -7.34 -23.77
N LYS A 309 14.84 -7.35 -25.10
CA LYS A 309 15.63 -6.30 -25.76
C LYS A 309 14.99 -4.91 -25.64
N VAL A 310 13.66 -4.84 -25.70
CA VAL A 310 12.95 -3.56 -25.49
C VAL A 310 13.06 -3.09 -24.04
N LYS A 311 13.03 -4.01 -23.06
CA LYS A 311 13.28 -3.68 -21.65
C LYS A 311 14.69 -3.10 -21.45
N GLU A 312 15.71 -3.65 -22.12
CA GLU A 312 17.09 -3.11 -22.09
C GLU A 312 17.12 -1.68 -22.64
N VAL A 313 16.50 -1.45 -23.81
CA VAL A 313 16.42 -0.10 -24.41
C VAL A 313 15.70 0.88 -23.49
N LEU A 314 14.62 0.48 -22.85
CA LEU A 314 13.90 1.33 -21.90
C LEU A 314 14.74 1.59 -20.65
N LYS A 315 15.48 0.61 -20.15
CA LYS A 315 16.37 0.74 -18.99
C LYS A 315 17.50 1.75 -19.22
N GLU A 316 18.00 1.81 -20.47
CA GLU A 316 19.04 2.76 -20.90
C GLU A 316 18.49 4.17 -21.17
N ASN A 317 17.17 4.34 -21.26
CA ASN A 317 16.50 5.61 -21.60
C ASN A 317 15.44 6.01 -20.55
N PRO A 318 15.84 6.51 -19.37
CA PRO A 318 14.92 6.92 -18.31
C PRO A 318 13.92 7.99 -18.74
N ASP A 319 14.37 8.99 -19.53
CA ASP A 319 13.51 10.07 -20.04
C ASP A 319 12.36 9.54 -20.90
N LEU A 320 12.64 8.49 -21.70
CA LEU A 320 11.59 7.82 -22.47
C LEU A 320 10.60 7.08 -21.56
N CYS A 321 11.08 6.47 -20.47
CA CYS A 321 10.19 5.83 -19.50
C CYS A 321 9.25 6.83 -18.85
N ASP A 322 9.75 8.01 -18.45
CA ASP A 322 8.95 9.07 -17.85
C ASP A 322 7.89 9.60 -18.85
N GLU A 323 8.28 9.80 -20.12
CA GLU A 323 7.35 10.18 -21.18
C GLU A 323 6.25 9.12 -21.41
N LEU A 324 6.63 7.84 -21.41
CA LEU A 324 5.70 6.73 -21.56
C LEU A 324 4.73 6.67 -20.37
N GLU A 325 5.21 6.81 -19.12
CA GLU A 325 4.35 6.82 -17.93
C GLU A 325 3.26 7.90 -18.01
N VAL A 326 3.60 9.11 -18.45
CA VAL A 326 2.62 10.19 -18.64
C VAL A 326 1.56 9.81 -19.66
N LYS A 327 1.98 9.35 -20.86
CA LYS A 327 1.06 8.96 -21.94
C LYS A 327 0.19 7.75 -21.57
N ILE A 328 0.77 6.77 -20.89
CA ILE A 328 0.02 5.63 -20.33
C ILE A 328 -1.04 6.13 -19.36
N GLY A 329 -0.70 7.07 -18.47
CA GLY A 329 -1.63 7.63 -17.49
C GLY A 329 -2.84 8.31 -18.14
N GLU A 330 -2.63 9.07 -19.21
CA GLU A 330 -3.69 9.68 -19.99
C GLU A 330 -4.59 8.62 -20.64
N LYS A 331 -3.99 7.61 -21.26
CA LYS A 331 -4.72 6.51 -21.93
C LYS A 331 -5.47 5.62 -20.95
N VAL A 332 -4.93 5.34 -19.78
CA VAL A 332 -5.63 4.58 -18.73
C VAL A 332 -6.85 5.34 -18.21
N LYS A 333 -6.79 6.67 -18.10
CA LYS A 333 -7.95 7.49 -17.75
C LYS A 333 -9.04 7.46 -18.86
N GLU A 334 -8.63 7.47 -20.12
CA GLU A 334 -9.53 7.42 -21.27
C GLU A 334 -10.21 6.04 -21.41
N LEU A 335 -9.44 4.97 -21.41
CA LEU A 335 -9.89 3.60 -21.69
C LEU A 335 -10.51 2.87 -20.48
N GLY A 336 -10.15 3.31 -19.28
CA GLY A 336 -10.46 2.62 -18.03
C GLY A 336 -9.45 1.50 -17.71
N LEU A 337 -9.06 1.42 -16.44
CA LEU A 337 -8.04 0.47 -15.97
C LEU A 337 -8.41 -1.00 -16.30
N GLU A 338 -9.64 -1.40 -16.10
CA GLU A 338 -10.09 -2.80 -16.33
C GLU A 338 -9.88 -3.21 -17.79
N THR A 339 -10.22 -2.34 -18.74
CA THR A 339 -9.99 -2.57 -20.16
C THR A 339 -8.51 -2.74 -20.49
N VAL A 340 -7.64 -1.93 -19.88
CA VAL A 340 -6.19 -2.00 -20.09
C VAL A 340 -5.62 -3.29 -19.47
N MET A 341 -6.03 -3.64 -18.25
CA MET A 341 -5.58 -4.87 -17.58
C MET A 341 -6.01 -6.14 -18.32
N ASP A 342 -7.19 -6.16 -18.89
CA ASP A 342 -7.67 -7.29 -19.72
C ASP A 342 -6.86 -7.48 -21.01
N LYS A 343 -6.21 -6.43 -21.51
CA LYS A 343 -5.29 -6.50 -22.67
C LYS A 343 -3.90 -6.97 -22.26
N ILE A 344 -3.42 -6.64 -21.05
CA ILE A 344 -2.10 -7.06 -20.54
C ILE A 344 -2.07 -8.59 -20.32
N GLY A 345 -3.18 -9.19 -19.89
CA GLY A 345 -3.29 -10.63 -19.63
C GLY A 345 -3.44 -11.53 -20.88
N LYS A 346 -3.45 -10.94 -22.07
CA LYS A 346 -3.56 -11.64 -23.38
C LYS A 346 -2.27 -11.53 -24.15
#